data_4113c708c58080210292dd510e73ac9f
#
_entry.id   4113c708c58080210292dd510e73ac9f
#
_cell.length_a   1.000
_cell.length_b   1.000
_cell.length_c   1.000
_cell.angle_alpha   90.00
_cell.angle_beta   90.00
_cell.angle_gamma   90.00
#
_symmetry.space_group_name_H-M   'P 1'
#
loop_
_entity.id
_entity.type
_entity.pdbx_description
1 polymer ?
#
loop_
_entity_poly.entity_id
_entity_poly.type
_entity_poly.pdbx_seq_one_letter_code
_entity_poly.pdbx_strand_id
1 'polypeptide(L)'
;MIKDIFPNATVIIDRFHIIQALNNSLNNLRIRVMKRFNTISKDDTKDKIKEKEQIYNQFKTYWKLLLKREDEVSIDDYGKKDYFKQWITSREIVKHLINQDEVLKDAYYTTQMLYDAFDARNYKGFFNIIDSNINTIAEEFSATFKTFINNKSYIENSLRYNLSNGPIEGIINKVKNIKRTGYGYRNFFSLKARVLIVFNLGYSNTDRNVKELIDYDNLAA
;
A
#
# COMPACT_ATOMS: atom_id res chain seq x y z
N MET A 1 3.73 24.77 4.55
CA MET A 1 4.48 24.18 5.68
C MET A 1 5.81 23.50 5.27
N ILE A 2 5.87 22.41 4.47
CA ILE A 2 7.19 21.82 4.10
C ILE A 2 8.04 22.79 3.29
N LYS A 3 7.49 23.47 2.29
CA LYS A 3 8.19 24.47 1.47
C LYS A 3 8.58 25.75 2.24
N ASP A 4 7.90 26.04 3.34
CA ASP A 4 8.22 27.21 4.19
C ASP A 4 9.46 26.94 5.03
N ILE A 5 9.68 25.67 5.41
CA ILE A 5 10.84 25.24 6.22
C ILE A 5 12.01 24.82 5.31
N PHE A 6 11.71 24.19 4.18
CA PHE A 6 12.68 23.65 3.23
C PHE A 6 12.36 24.11 1.80
N PRO A 7 12.63 25.37 1.44
CA PRO A 7 12.21 25.98 0.16
C PRO A 7 12.80 25.25 -1.06
N ASN A 8 13.99 24.66 -0.92
CA ASN A 8 14.68 23.95 -2.00
C ASN A 8 14.40 22.44 -2.02
N ALA A 9 13.55 21.93 -1.12
CA ALA A 9 13.28 20.50 -1.05
C ALA A 9 12.32 20.07 -2.17
N THR A 10 12.65 18.95 -2.80
CA THR A 10 11.74 18.24 -3.71
C THR A 10 10.89 17.25 -2.90
N VAL A 11 9.58 17.47 -2.91
CA VAL A 11 8.65 16.56 -2.22
C VAL A 11 8.40 15.33 -3.10
N ILE A 12 8.54 14.15 -2.53
CA ILE A 12 8.34 12.86 -3.18
C ILE A 12 7.37 12.05 -2.32
N ILE A 13 6.35 11.47 -2.95
CA ILE A 13 5.46 10.50 -2.29
C ILE A 13 6.13 9.13 -2.40
N ASP A 14 6.17 8.38 -1.28
CA ASP A 14 6.68 7.03 -1.34
C ASP A 14 5.82 6.15 -2.28
N ARG A 15 6.50 5.42 -3.16
CA ARG A 15 5.88 4.55 -4.18
C ARG A 15 4.93 3.53 -3.57
N PHE A 16 5.27 3.02 -2.39
CA PHE A 16 4.43 2.06 -1.67
C PHE A 16 3.04 2.63 -1.39
N HIS A 17 2.93 3.91 -0.99
CA HIS A 17 1.64 4.52 -0.67
C HIS A 17 0.75 4.72 -1.90
N ILE A 18 1.33 4.94 -3.08
CA ILE A 18 0.58 5.07 -4.34
C ILE A 18 -0.05 3.71 -4.69
N ILE A 19 0.75 2.65 -4.68
CA ILE A 19 0.27 1.29 -4.95
C ILE A 19 -0.74 0.83 -3.88
N GLN A 20 -0.47 1.13 -2.61
CA GLN A 20 -1.38 0.82 -1.51
C GLN A 20 -2.76 1.50 -1.67
N ALA A 21 -2.79 2.76 -2.13
CA ALA A 21 -4.04 3.47 -2.37
C ALA A 21 -4.88 2.81 -3.48
N LEU A 22 -4.24 2.39 -4.59
CA LEU A 22 -4.90 1.62 -5.65
C LEU A 22 -5.43 0.28 -5.14
N ASN A 23 -4.60 -0.46 -4.41
CA ASN A 23 -5.00 -1.74 -3.79
C ASN A 23 -6.20 -1.59 -2.85
N ASN A 24 -6.23 -0.53 -2.04
CA ASN A 24 -7.33 -0.27 -1.13
C ASN A 24 -8.62 0.02 -1.90
N SER A 25 -8.57 0.81 -2.97
CA SER A 25 -9.74 1.10 -3.81
C SER A 25 -10.28 -0.18 -4.47
N LEU A 26 -9.42 -0.97 -5.08
CA LEU A 26 -9.80 -2.25 -5.70
C LEU A 26 -10.37 -3.24 -4.67
N ASN A 27 -9.76 -3.32 -3.49
CA ASN A 27 -10.25 -4.19 -2.44
C ASN A 27 -11.62 -3.74 -1.88
N ASN A 28 -11.86 -2.44 -1.75
CA ASN A 28 -13.15 -1.91 -1.33
C ASN A 28 -14.25 -2.26 -2.35
N LEU A 29 -13.96 -2.08 -3.63
CA LEU A 29 -14.87 -2.50 -4.70
C LEU A 29 -15.13 -4.01 -4.66
N ARG A 30 -14.07 -4.83 -4.54
CA ARG A 30 -14.22 -6.28 -4.37
C ARG A 30 -15.12 -6.64 -3.19
N ILE A 31 -14.95 -5.94 -2.04
CA ILE A 31 -15.80 -6.17 -0.86
C ILE A 31 -17.26 -5.82 -1.16
N ARG A 32 -17.51 -4.72 -1.86
CA ARG A 32 -18.87 -4.34 -2.27
C ARG A 32 -19.50 -5.40 -3.18
N VAL A 33 -18.77 -5.88 -4.18
CA VAL A 33 -19.23 -6.94 -5.08
C VAL A 33 -19.47 -8.24 -4.31
N MET A 34 -18.51 -8.66 -3.47
CA MET A 34 -18.64 -9.86 -2.64
C MET A 34 -19.90 -9.84 -1.76
N LYS A 35 -20.20 -8.70 -1.13
CA LYS A 35 -21.38 -8.56 -0.25
C LYS A 35 -22.69 -8.77 -0.97
N ARG A 36 -22.80 -8.52 -2.28
CA ARG A 36 -24.01 -8.81 -3.07
C ARG A 36 -24.35 -10.30 -3.08
N PHE A 37 -23.33 -11.16 -3.06
CA PHE A 37 -23.52 -12.62 -3.01
C PHE A 37 -23.88 -13.15 -1.62
N ASN A 38 -23.76 -12.34 -0.57
CA ASN A 38 -24.22 -12.69 0.78
C ASN A 38 -25.69 -12.26 1.03
N THR A 39 -26.33 -11.62 0.05
CA THR A 39 -27.71 -11.16 0.17
C THR A 39 -28.64 -12.20 -0.44
N ILE A 40 -29.52 -12.78 0.37
CA ILE A 40 -30.53 -13.75 -0.03
C ILE A 40 -31.84 -13.00 -0.31
N SER A 41 -32.41 -13.19 -1.49
CA SER A 41 -33.74 -12.70 -1.86
C SER A 41 -34.80 -13.77 -1.56
N LYS A 42 -36.05 -13.33 -1.32
CA LYS A 42 -37.16 -14.26 -1.14
C LYS A 42 -37.44 -15.17 -2.35
N ASP A 43 -37.00 -14.73 -3.53
CA ASP A 43 -37.19 -15.44 -4.80
C ASP A 43 -36.02 -16.36 -5.16
N ASP A 44 -34.97 -16.41 -4.30
CA ASP A 44 -33.82 -17.27 -4.57
C ASP A 44 -34.15 -18.74 -4.29
N THR A 45 -33.93 -19.57 -5.29
CA THR A 45 -34.01 -21.03 -5.14
C THR A 45 -32.85 -21.54 -4.28
N LYS A 46 -33.00 -22.72 -3.70
CA LYS A 46 -31.93 -23.38 -2.91
C LYS A 46 -30.61 -23.51 -3.67
N ASP A 47 -30.66 -23.75 -4.98
CA ASP A 47 -29.47 -23.89 -5.81
C ASP A 47 -28.79 -22.52 -6.04
N LYS A 48 -29.57 -21.47 -6.28
CA LYS A 48 -29.03 -20.10 -6.36
C LYS A 48 -28.40 -19.64 -5.05
N ILE A 49 -28.97 -20.00 -3.90
CA ILE A 49 -28.39 -19.67 -2.59
C ILE A 49 -27.03 -20.36 -2.45
N LYS A 50 -26.90 -21.64 -2.79
CA LYS A 50 -25.63 -22.37 -2.76
C LYS A 50 -24.60 -21.78 -3.71
N GLU A 51 -25.01 -21.39 -4.92
CA GLU A 51 -24.12 -20.74 -5.88
C GLU A 51 -23.61 -19.39 -5.36
N LYS A 52 -24.49 -18.55 -4.85
CA LYS A 52 -24.12 -17.27 -4.22
C LYS A 52 -23.15 -17.48 -3.05
N GLU A 53 -23.42 -18.43 -2.17
CA GLU A 53 -22.55 -18.76 -1.03
C GLU A 53 -21.16 -19.26 -1.53
N GLN A 54 -21.12 -20.05 -2.58
CA GLN A 54 -19.87 -20.51 -3.18
C GLN A 54 -19.06 -19.32 -3.71
N ILE A 55 -19.66 -18.41 -4.49
CA ILE A 55 -19.01 -17.22 -5.04
C ILE A 55 -18.54 -16.29 -3.91
N TYR A 56 -19.36 -16.06 -2.88
CA TYR A 56 -18.99 -15.29 -1.70
C TYR A 56 -17.71 -15.83 -1.04
N ASN A 57 -17.67 -17.15 -0.82
CA ASN A 57 -16.52 -17.82 -0.21
C ASN A 57 -15.27 -17.79 -1.10
N GLN A 58 -15.44 -17.88 -2.43
CA GLN A 58 -14.35 -17.69 -3.38
C GLN A 58 -13.73 -16.29 -3.27
N PHE A 59 -14.54 -15.21 -3.26
CA PHE A 59 -14.07 -13.85 -3.04
C PHE A 59 -13.38 -13.66 -1.69
N LYS A 60 -13.91 -14.30 -0.64
CA LYS A 60 -13.37 -14.23 0.72
C LYS A 60 -12.01 -14.94 0.85
N THR A 61 -11.83 -16.04 0.14
CA THR A 61 -10.61 -16.86 0.22
C THR A 61 -9.50 -16.31 -0.67
N TYR A 62 -9.82 -15.94 -1.90
CA TYR A 62 -8.84 -15.63 -2.94
C TYR A 62 -8.64 -14.12 -3.18
N TRP A 63 -9.10 -13.26 -2.30
CA TRP A 63 -9.04 -11.80 -2.47
C TRP A 63 -7.61 -11.27 -2.71
N LYS A 64 -6.59 -11.89 -2.13
CA LYS A 64 -5.20 -11.47 -2.29
C LYS A 64 -4.70 -11.64 -3.73
N LEU A 65 -5.26 -12.58 -4.48
CA LEU A 65 -4.90 -12.78 -5.88
C LEU A 65 -5.33 -11.59 -6.75
N LEU A 66 -6.47 -10.96 -6.44
CA LEU A 66 -6.97 -9.79 -7.16
C LEU A 66 -6.11 -8.53 -6.93
N LEU A 67 -5.33 -8.49 -5.84
CA LEU A 67 -4.47 -7.36 -5.50
C LEU A 67 -3.01 -7.55 -5.97
N LYS A 68 -2.71 -8.69 -6.57
CA LYS A 68 -1.42 -8.94 -7.21
C LYS A 68 -1.38 -8.36 -8.61
N ARG A 69 -0.17 -8.15 -9.12
CA ARG A 69 0.04 -7.90 -10.54
C ARG A 69 -0.32 -9.14 -11.33
N GLU A 70 -0.81 -8.95 -12.54
CA GLU A 70 -1.26 -10.07 -13.37
C GLU A 70 -0.13 -11.07 -13.66
N ASP A 71 1.10 -10.58 -13.86
CA ASP A 71 2.30 -11.40 -14.09
C ASP A 71 2.79 -12.13 -12.84
N GLU A 72 2.48 -11.64 -11.63
CA GLU A 72 2.78 -12.32 -10.36
C GLU A 72 1.77 -13.42 -10.00
N VAL A 73 0.65 -13.50 -10.74
CA VAL A 73 -0.36 -14.54 -10.50
C VAL A 73 0.03 -15.81 -11.26
N SER A 74 0.27 -16.89 -10.51
CA SER A 74 0.73 -18.17 -11.08
C SER A 74 -0.23 -18.75 -12.11
N ILE A 75 0.35 -19.29 -13.18
CA ILE A 75 -0.33 -20.08 -14.22
C ILE A 75 -0.01 -21.57 -14.11
N ASP A 76 1.00 -21.93 -13.32
CA ASP A 76 1.55 -23.30 -13.23
C ASP A 76 1.06 -24.03 -11.97
N ASP A 77 0.30 -23.36 -11.10
CA ASP A 77 -0.22 -23.92 -9.85
C ASP A 77 -1.57 -24.65 -10.02
N TYR A 78 -1.72 -25.36 -11.15
CA TYR A 78 -2.91 -26.14 -11.45
C TYR A 78 -3.17 -27.19 -10.37
N GLY A 79 -4.35 -27.13 -9.74
CA GLY A 79 -4.68 -28.02 -8.64
C GLY A 79 -6.10 -27.83 -8.11
N LYS A 80 -6.46 -28.67 -7.13
CA LYS A 80 -7.73 -28.54 -6.42
C LYS A 80 -7.67 -27.30 -5.52
N LYS A 81 -8.63 -26.42 -5.68
CA LYS A 81 -8.77 -25.20 -4.88
C LYS A 81 -10.11 -25.20 -4.16
N ASP A 82 -10.13 -24.66 -2.94
CA ASP A 82 -11.35 -24.56 -2.16
C ASP A 82 -12.44 -23.79 -2.91
N TYR A 83 -13.69 -24.22 -2.77
CA TYR A 83 -14.86 -23.64 -3.42
C TYR A 83 -14.88 -23.72 -4.96
N PHE A 84 -13.96 -24.50 -5.57
CA PHE A 84 -14.00 -24.85 -7.00
C PHE A 84 -14.24 -26.34 -7.18
N LYS A 85 -15.16 -26.70 -8.08
CA LYS A 85 -15.49 -28.12 -8.37
C LYS A 85 -14.40 -28.81 -9.18
N GLN A 86 -13.71 -28.05 -10.02
CA GLN A 86 -12.65 -28.51 -10.91
C GLN A 86 -11.29 -28.03 -10.47
N TRP A 87 -10.25 -28.65 -10.94
CA TRP A 87 -8.90 -28.16 -10.81
C TRP A 87 -8.75 -26.86 -11.60
N ILE A 88 -8.01 -25.91 -11.04
CA ILE A 88 -7.92 -24.55 -11.56
C ILE A 88 -6.60 -23.91 -11.14
N THR A 89 -6.06 -23.01 -11.95
CA THR A 89 -4.88 -22.19 -11.62
C THR A 89 -5.28 -20.91 -10.89
N SER A 90 -4.32 -20.26 -10.23
CA SER A 90 -4.56 -18.94 -9.60
C SER A 90 -5.00 -17.89 -10.61
N ARG A 91 -4.47 -17.89 -11.81
CA ARG A 91 -4.88 -16.96 -12.88
C ARG A 91 -6.31 -17.17 -13.33
N GLU A 92 -6.74 -18.42 -13.46
CA GLU A 92 -8.14 -18.74 -13.79
C GLU A 92 -9.08 -18.34 -12.67
N ILE A 93 -8.66 -18.44 -11.39
CA ILE A 93 -9.43 -17.93 -10.26
C ILE A 93 -9.66 -16.43 -10.39
N VAL A 94 -8.60 -15.65 -10.68
CA VAL A 94 -8.73 -14.20 -10.89
C VAL A 94 -9.71 -13.91 -12.01
N LYS A 95 -9.57 -14.56 -13.18
CA LYS A 95 -10.50 -14.41 -14.30
C LYS A 95 -11.93 -14.76 -13.92
N HIS A 96 -12.12 -15.81 -13.15
CA HIS A 96 -13.45 -16.21 -12.68
C HIS A 96 -14.06 -15.13 -11.79
N LEU A 97 -13.30 -14.59 -10.84
CA LEU A 97 -13.78 -13.59 -9.88
C LEU A 97 -14.11 -12.26 -10.55
N ILE A 98 -13.25 -11.74 -11.42
CA ILE A 98 -13.51 -10.46 -12.10
C ILE A 98 -14.69 -10.54 -13.06
N ASN A 99 -14.97 -11.71 -13.65
CA ASN A 99 -16.12 -11.91 -14.52
C ASN A 99 -17.47 -12.01 -13.76
N GLN A 100 -17.49 -11.96 -12.44
CA GLN A 100 -18.72 -11.88 -11.65
C GLN A 100 -19.37 -10.49 -11.66
N ASP A 101 -18.62 -9.45 -12.06
CA ASP A 101 -19.10 -8.06 -12.07
C ASP A 101 -18.28 -7.24 -13.07
N GLU A 102 -18.93 -6.64 -14.06
CA GLU A 102 -18.24 -5.87 -15.13
C GLU A 102 -17.52 -4.65 -14.56
N VAL A 103 -18.08 -3.98 -13.52
CA VAL A 103 -17.42 -2.84 -12.89
C VAL A 103 -16.14 -3.27 -12.18
N LEU A 104 -16.14 -4.43 -11.52
CA LEU A 104 -14.93 -4.99 -10.91
C LEU A 104 -13.90 -5.37 -11.97
N LYS A 105 -14.33 -5.94 -13.10
CA LYS A 105 -13.46 -6.32 -14.21
C LYS A 105 -12.76 -5.10 -14.81
N ASP A 106 -13.51 -4.05 -15.11
CA ASP A 106 -12.97 -2.81 -15.65
C ASP A 106 -11.99 -2.14 -14.68
N ALA A 107 -12.34 -2.08 -13.39
CA ALA A 107 -11.48 -1.54 -12.36
C ALA A 107 -10.21 -2.37 -12.16
N TYR A 108 -10.29 -3.70 -12.26
CA TYR A 108 -9.13 -4.58 -12.20
C TYR A 108 -8.14 -4.27 -13.33
N TYR A 109 -8.61 -4.28 -14.59
CA TYR A 109 -7.74 -4.00 -15.73
C TYR A 109 -7.18 -2.57 -15.71
N THR A 110 -8.00 -1.59 -15.34
CA THR A 110 -7.51 -0.21 -15.15
C THR A 110 -6.40 -0.16 -14.10
N THR A 111 -6.54 -0.92 -13.01
CA THR A 111 -5.50 -1.00 -11.97
C THR A 111 -4.23 -1.66 -12.50
N GLN A 112 -4.32 -2.73 -13.30
CA GLN A 112 -3.16 -3.36 -13.93
C GLN A 112 -2.44 -2.38 -14.88
N MET A 113 -3.18 -1.67 -15.73
CA MET A 113 -2.60 -0.63 -16.60
C MET A 113 -1.88 0.47 -15.81
N LEU A 114 -2.43 0.88 -14.65
CA LEU A 114 -1.78 1.84 -13.76
C LEU A 114 -0.50 1.29 -13.14
N TYR A 115 -0.46 0.01 -12.77
CA TYR A 115 0.76 -0.65 -12.30
C TYR A 115 1.84 -0.67 -13.38
N ASP A 116 1.47 -1.07 -14.60
CA ASP A 116 2.41 -1.14 -15.74
C ASP A 116 3.00 0.24 -16.05
N ALA A 117 2.15 1.29 -16.11
CA ALA A 117 2.60 2.66 -16.34
C ALA A 117 3.50 3.16 -15.20
N PHE A 118 3.20 2.76 -13.95
CA PHE A 118 3.98 3.13 -12.78
C PHE A 118 5.36 2.45 -12.77
N ASP A 119 5.44 1.18 -13.09
CA ASP A 119 6.71 0.42 -13.16
C ASP A 119 7.58 0.86 -14.32
N ALA A 120 6.97 1.14 -15.46
CA ALA A 120 7.65 1.75 -16.61
C ALA A 120 8.08 3.20 -16.36
N ARG A 121 7.79 3.79 -15.17
CA ARG A 121 8.03 5.20 -14.84
C ARG A 121 7.41 6.17 -15.85
N ASN A 122 6.34 5.74 -16.49
CA ASN A 122 5.62 6.53 -17.48
C ASN A 122 4.56 7.40 -16.79
N TYR A 123 4.97 8.55 -16.22
CA TYR A 123 4.04 9.43 -15.52
C TYR A 123 2.93 9.98 -16.42
N LYS A 124 3.24 10.25 -17.71
CA LYS A 124 2.24 10.72 -18.67
C LYS A 124 1.18 9.66 -18.92
N GLY A 125 1.60 8.42 -19.17
CA GLY A 125 0.69 7.27 -19.31
C GLY A 125 -0.15 7.05 -18.07
N PHE A 126 0.46 7.11 -16.88
CA PHE A 126 -0.24 6.95 -15.60
C PHE A 126 -1.38 7.98 -15.44
N PHE A 127 -1.11 9.27 -15.68
CA PHE A 127 -2.14 10.29 -15.56
C PHE A 127 -3.15 10.29 -16.72
N ASN A 128 -2.76 9.90 -17.92
CA ASN A 128 -3.71 9.70 -19.02
C ASN A 128 -4.73 8.61 -18.70
N ILE A 129 -4.31 7.50 -18.08
CA ILE A 129 -5.22 6.43 -17.63
C ILE A 129 -6.20 6.98 -16.59
N ILE A 130 -5.72 7.76 -15.61
CA ILE A 130 -6.57 8.37 -14.59
C ILE A 130 -7.58 9.34 -15.22
N ASP A 131 -7.11 10.26 -16.06
CA ASP A 131 -7.94 11.28 -16.68
C ASP A 131 -9.03 10.67 -17.59
N SER A 132 -8.72 9.58 -18.28
CA SER A 132 -9.67 8.85 -19.14
C SER A 132 -10.73 8.08 -18.35
N ASN A 133 -10.42 7.65 -17.12
CA ASN A 133 -11.29 6.79 -16.34
C ASN A 133 -11.97 7.47 -15.15
N ILE A 134 -11.62 8.72 -14.80
CA ILE A 134 -12.08 9.38 -13.57
C ILE A 134 -13.61 9.48 -13.45
N ASN A 135 -14.31 9.55 -14.56
CA ASN A 135 -15.77 9.69 -14.60
C ASN A 135 -16.50 8.35 -14.80
N THR A 136 -15.80 7.30 -15.16
CA THR A 136 -16.37 5.99 -15.52
C THR A 136 -16.02 4.88 -14.55
N ILE A 137 -14.88 5.00 -13.88
CA ILE A 137 -14.42 4.00 -12.92
C ILE A 137 -15.32 3.96 -11.66
N ALA A 138 -15.31 2.82 -10.97
CA ALA A 138 -16.03 2.62 -9.72
C ALA A 138 -15.78 3.75 -8.70
N GLU A 139 -16.80 4.11 -7.94
CA GLU A 139 -16.76 5.23 -6.97
C GLU A 139 -15.65 5.08 -5.90
N GLU A 140 -15.27 3.83 -5.57
CA GLU A 140 -14.18 3.54 -4.63
C GLU A 140 -12.82 4.10 -5.07
N PHE A 141 -12.65 4.35 -6.36
CA PHE A 141 -11.44 4.96 -6.91
C PHE A 141 -11.51 6.50 -6.94
N SER A 142 -12.69 7.09 -6.84
CA SER A 142 -12.90 8.53 -7.02
C SER A 142 -12.03 9.38 -6.08
N ALA A 143 -11.99 9.04 -4.79
CA ALA A 143 -11.17 9.73 -3.80
C ALA A 143 -9.66 9.57 -4.08
N THR A 144 -9.25 8.35 -4.48
CA THR A 144 -7.85 8.04 -4.80
C THR A 144 -7.40 8.79 -6.04
N PHE A 145 -8.20 8.80 -7.12
CA PHE A 145 -7.87 9.52 -8.35
C PHE A 145 -7.81 11.04 -8.14
N LYS A 146 -8.76 11.61 -7.39
CA LYS A 146 -8.71 13.04 -7.01
C LYS A 146 -7.46 13.36 -6.20
N THR A 147 -7.08 12.49 -5.26
CA THR A 147 -5.85 12.66 -4.48
C THR A 147 -4.61 12.61 -5.37
N PHE A 148 -4.56 11.71 -6.35
CA PHE A 148 -3.45 11.61 -7.29
C PHE A 148 -3.34 12.85 -8.18
N ILE A 149 -4.45 13.36 -8.69
CA ILE A 149 -4.49 14.59 -9.50
C ILE A 149 -4.00 15.78 -8.68
N ASN A 150 -4.47 15.95 -7.45
CA ASN A 150 -4.07 17.04 -6.56
C ASN A 150 -2.58 16.98 -6.19
N ASN A 151 -1.98 15.78 -6.21
CA ASN A 151 -0.58 15.56 -5.88
C ASN A 151 0.28 15.16 -7.10
N LYS A 152 -0.17 15.52 -8.30
CA LYS A 152 0.44 15.13 -9.58
C LYS A 152 1.94 15.35 -9.61
N SER A 153 2.41 16.55 -9.22
CA SER A 153 3.84 16.88 -9.21
C SER A 153 4.67 16.01 -8.25
N TYR A 154 4.10 15.62 -7.12
CA TYR A 154 4.79 14.78 -6.14
C TYR A 154 4.86 13.32 -6.59
N ILE A 155 3.81 12.84 -7.28
CA ILE A 155 3.80 11.50 -7.90
C ILE A 155 4.77 11.46 -9.10
N GLU A 156 4.83 12.52 -9.92
CA GLU A 156 5.83 12.65 -10.98
C GLU A 156 7.25 12.54 -10.42
N ASN A 157 7.53 13.24 -9.32
CA ASN A 157 8.81 13.13 -8.63
C ASN A 157 9.10 11.70 -8.16
N SER A 158 8.08 10.98 -7.67
CA SER A 158 8.21 9.58 -7.24
C SER A 158 8.59 8.63 -8.37
N LEU A 159 8.13 8.93 -9.59
CA LEU A 159 8.49 8.15 -10.78
C LEU A 159 9.84 8.56 -11.37
N ARG A 160 10.21 9.85 -11.24
CA ARG A 160 11.48 10.38 -11.72
C ARG A 160 12.66 9.96 -10.83
N TYR A 161 12.50 10.05 -9.51
CA TYR A 161 13.57 9.77 -8.55
C TYR A 161 13.43 8.37 -7.97
N ASN A 162 14.53 7.62 -7.92
CA ASN A 162 14.54 6.27 -7.36
C ASN A 162 14.80 6.29 -5.84
N LEU A 163 14.00 7.05 -5.11
CA LEU A 163 14.09 7.19 -3.67
C LEU A 163 12.93 6.45 -2.99
N SER A 164 13.22 5.84 -1.86
CA SER A 164 12.21 5.21 -1.00
C SER A 164 12.44 5.58 0.47
N ASN A 165 11.41 5.46 1.28
CA ASN A 165 11.49 5.62 2.73
C ASN A 165 12.15 4.43 3.45
N GLY A 166 12.47 3.35 2.74
CA GLY A 166 13.03 2.13 3.33
C GLY A 166 14.21 2.37 4.27
N PRO A 167 15.24 3.16 3.90
CA PRO A 167 16.34 3.49 4.81
C PRO A 167 15.90 4.20 6.09
N ILE A 168 14.97 5.16 5.97
CA ILE A 168 14.43 5.91 7.12
C ILE A 168 13.57 5.01 8.00
N GLU A 169 12.74 4.16 7.41
CA GLU A 169 11.95 3.17 8.15
C GLU A 169 12.85 2.17 8.88
N GLY A 170 13.93 1.72 8.26
CA GLY A 170 14.95 0.90 8.91
C GLY A 170 15.57 1.58 10.13
N ILE A 171 15.93 2.87 10.02
CA ILE A 171 16.42 3.68 11.11
C ILE A 171 15.39 3.82 12.23
N ILE A 172 14.15 4.17 11.88
CA ILE A 172 13.03 4.30 12.84
C ILE A 172 12.79 2.98 13.58
N ASN A 173 12.80 1.85 12.87
CA ASN A 173 12.62 0.53 13.47
C ASN A 173 13.77 0.18 14.41
N LYS A 174 15.01 0.52 14.07
CA LYS A 174 16.17 0.36 14.95
C LYS A 174 16.03 1.21 16.21
N VAL A 175 15.59 2.47 16.10
CA VAL A 175 15.30 3.34 17.26
C VAL A 175 14.18 2.76 18.13
N LYS A 176 13.09 2.27 17.52
CA LYS A 176 11.99 1.60 18.24
C LYS A 176 12.50 0.37 19.02
N ASN A 177 13.40 -0.42 18.42
CA ASN A 177 14.00 -1.56 19.08
C ASN A 177 14.90 -1.15 20.25
N ILE A 178 15.74 -0.11 20.09
CA ILE A 178 16.54 0.46 21.19
C ILE A 178 15.63 0.87 22.35
N LYS A 179 14.53 1.58 22.05
CA LYS A 179 13.55 1.97 23.07
C LYS A 179 12.93 0.75 23.77
N ARG A 180 12.59 -0.29 23.03
CA ARG A 180 11.93 -1.50 23.56
C ARG A 180 12.87 -2.34 24.40
N THR A 181 14.12 -2.55 23.96
CA THR A 181 15.12 -3.35 24.68
C THR A 181 15.69 -2.63 25.91
N GLY A 182 15.53 -1.31 26.01
CA GLY A 182 15.94 -0.53 27.18
C GLY A 182 14.95 -0.60 28.36
N TYR A 183 13.84 -1.36 28.21
CA TYR A 183 12.80 -1.51 29.26
C TYR A 183 12.30 -0.20 29.90
N GLY A 184 12.44 0.88 29.18
CA GLY A 184 12.10 2.23 29.61
C GLY A 184 13.34 3.11 29.84
N TYR A 185 13.25 4.34 29.35
CA TYR A 185 14.26 5.36 29.60
C TYR A 185 13.65 6.43 30.50
N ARG A 186 14.37 6.82 31.58
CA ARG A 186 13.88 7.83 32.52
C ARG A 186 13.68 9.21 31.87
N ASN A 187 14.51 9.52 30.87
CA ASN A 187 14.42 10.79 30.13
C ASN A 187 14.83 10.63 28.65
N PHE A 188 14.54 11.66 27.89
CA PHE A 188 14.88 11.72 26.47
C PHE A 188 16.40 11.69 26.19
N PHE A 189 17.20 12.31 27.05
CA PHE A 189 18.66 12.41 26.85
C PHE A 189 19.32 11.02 26.93
N SER A 190 18.91 10.17 27.86
CA SER A 190 19.40 8.80 27.97
C SER A 190 19.06 7.97 26.73
N LEU A 191 17.84 8.11 26.19
CA LEU A 191 17.46 7.47 24.92
C LEU A 191 18.30 8.02 23.77
N LYS A 192 18.44 9.36 23.65
CA LYS A 192 19.25 10.02 22.62
C LYS A 192 20.69 9.52 22.63
N ALA A 193 21.34 9.51 23.81
CA ALA A 193 22.71 9.04 23.96
C ALA A 193 22.85 7.56 23.48
N ARG A 194 21.92 6.68 23.87
CA ARG A 194 21.92 5.28 23.44
C ARG A 194 21.75 5.14 21.93
N VAL A 195 20.86 5.92 21.32
CA VAL A 195 20.67 5.95 19.88
C VAL A 195 21.95 6.38 19.17
N LEU A 196 22.58 7.47 19.60
CA LEU A 196 23.82 7.96 19.01
C LEU A 196 24.94 6.91 19.06
N ILE A 197 25.10 6.24 20.21
CA ILE A 197 26.09 5.16 20.38
C ILE A 197 25.82 4.00 19.41
N VAL A 198 24.56 3.53 19.34
CA VAL A 198 24.21 2.37 18.50
C VAL A 198 24.35 2.67 17.00
N PHE A 199 24.20 3.92 16.60
CA PHE A 199 24.39 4.35 15.20
C PHE A 199 25.83 4.81 14.91
N ASN A 200 26.77 4.69 15.86
CA ASN A 200 28.13 5.21 15.74
C ASN A 200 28.19 6.70 15.38
N LEU A 201 27.18 7.45 15.79
CA LEU A 201 27.16 8.90 15.62
C LEU A 201 27.94 9.51 16.79
N GLY A 202 29.28 9.44 16.72
CA GLY A 202 30.15 10.14 17.68
C GLY A 202 30.09 11.64 17.47
N TYR A 203 30.24 12.39 18.55
CA TYR A 203 30.51 13.83 18.45
C TYR A 203 31.86 14.00 17.74
N SER A 204 31.89 14.66 16.59
CA SER A 204 33.17 15.12 16.07
C SER A 204 33.77 16.13 17.07
N ASN A 205 35.06 16.04 17.35
CA ASN A 205 35.75 16.94 18.27
C ASN A 205 35.72 18.44 17.86
N THR A 206 35.07 18.76 16.75
CA THR A 206 34.87 20.11 16.21
C THR A 206 33.73 20.87 16.87
N ASP A 207 32.76 20.17 17.51
CA ASP A 207 31.65 20.85 18.20
C ASP A 207 31.89 20.93 19.70
N ARG A 208 32.86 21.79 20.10
CA ARG A 208 33.13 22.09 21.52
C ARG A 208 31.90 22.67 22.25
N ASN A 209 30.94 23.23 21.52
CA ASN A 209 29.71 23.83 22.10
C ASN A 209 28.64 22.78 22.49
N VAL A 210 28.82 21.51 22.19
CA VAL A 210 27.88 20.46 22.59
C VAL A 210 28.15 19.93 24.01
N LYS A 211 29.34 20.19 24.56
CA LYS A 211 29.64 19.85 25.96
C LYS A 211 28.80 20.65 26.97
N GLU A 212 28.34 21.83 26.61
CA GLU A 212 27.48 22.67 27.47
C GLU A 212 26.01 22.20 27.48
N LEU A 213 25.60 21.31 26.56
CA LEU A 213 24.24 20.78 26.50
C LEU A 213 24.03 19.46 27.25
N ILE A 214 25.13 18.85 27.73
CA ILE A 214 25.08 17.67 28.59
C ILE A 214 25.50 18.08 29.99
N ASP A 215 24.57 18.62 30.73
CA ASP A 215 24.75 18.88 32.16
C ASP A 215 24.69 17.49 32.87
N TYR A 216 25.88 16.97 33.19
CA TYR A 216 26.04 15.67 33.86
C TYR A 216 25.47 15.66 35.28
N ASP A 217 25.26 16.82 35.89
CA ASP A 217 24.70 16.93 37.23
C ASP A 217 23.19 16.62 37.28
N ASN A 218 22.48 16.67 36.11
CA ASN A 218 21.08 16.24 36.00
C ASN A 218 20.90 14.74 35.71
N LEU A 219 21.96 13.95 35.57
CA LEU A 219 21.90 12.50 35.34
C LEU A 219 21.89 11.70 36.65
N ALA A 220 22.10 12.36 37.81
CA ALA A 220 22.19 11.73 39.12
C ALA A 220 20.96 11.95 40.01
N ALA A 221 19.87 12.54 39.50
CA ALA A 221 18.62 12.77 40.26
C ALA A 221 17.48 11.86 39.80
#